data_690a670a5d6650f1436f356754529557
#
_entry.id   690a670a5d6650f1436f356754529557
#
_cell.length_a   1.000
_cell.length_b   1.000
_cell.length_c   1.000
_cell.angle_alpha   90.00
_cell.angle_beta   90.00
_cell.angle_gamma   90.00
#
_symmetry.space_group_name_H-M   'P 1'
#
loop_
_entity.id
_entity.type
_entity.pdbx_description
1 polymer ?
#
loop_
_entity_poly.entity_id
_entity_poly.type
_entity_poly.pdbx_seq_one_letter_code
_entity_poly.pdbx_strand_id
1 'polypeptide(L)'
;MRYIIYILLFLSLSSNAYAFNEECINSKEFPFCIYKDSKLDFIILRNEKEVGWHKVIFEKTSDGFNAITTAYIKARYLLFLDYIFIYSAKSNWVNNQLNSHEVKIDDDGDEYNISIHKITEDLLEITDQDNKTITISKNNVLPSEHWHPYEVKYNTMINTLNGEVIDTKVSKVNDNTWFVDGEVKYYINYDDKGKWTGLKFNADEDTVIEYLCTNCD
;
A
#
# COMPACT_ATOMS: atom_id res chain seq x y z
N MET A 1 -19.53 38.69 -49.96
CA MET A 1 -19.26 38.63 -48.52
C MET A 1 -19.34 37.15 -48.09
N ARG A 2 -18.20 36.52 -47.85
CA ARG A 2 -18.12 35.12 -47.42
C ARG A 2 -17.85 35.14 -45.90
N TYR A 3 -18.80 34.64 -45.10
CA TYR A 3 -18.61 34.44 -43.66
C TYR A 3 -17.92 33.10 -43.42
N ILE A 4 -16.70 33.16 -42.87
CA ILE A 4 -15.96 32.00 -42.41
C ILE A 4 -16.37 31.78 -40.95
N ILE A 5 -17.12 30.70 -40.71
CA ILE A 5 -17.48 30.25 -39.37
C ILE A 5 -16.30 29.42 -38.83
N TYR A 6 -15.58 29.97 -37.84
CA TYR A 6 -14.63 29.19 -37.05
C TYR A 6 -15.36 28.35 -36.03
N ILE A 7 -15.40 27.03 -36.25
CA ILE A 7 -15.85 26.06 -35.26
C ILE A 7 -14.64 25.84 -34.32
N LEU A 8 -14.70 26.44 -33.14
CA LEU A 8 -13.78 26.12 -32.02
C LEU A 8 -14.16 24.74 -31.48
N LEU A 9 -13.38 23.72 -31.87
CA LEU A 9 -13.43 22.41 -31.25
C LEU A 9 -12.81 22.52 -29.84
N PHE A 10 -13.64 22.60 -28.81
CA PHE A 10 -13.20 22.37 -27.43
C PHE A 10 -12.88 20.88 -27.27
N LEU A 11 -11.60 20.54 -27.38
CA LEU A 11 -11.06 19.28 -26.87
C LEU A 11 -11.14 19.34 -25.35
N SER A 12 -12.18 18.76 -24.77
CA SER A 12 -12.23 18.45 -23.34
C SER A 12 -11.17 17.38 -23.08
N LEU A 13 -10.01 17.81 -22.58
CA LEU A 13 -9.05 16.94 -21.93
C LEU A 13 -9.77 16.40 -20.69
N SER A 14 -10.35 15.19 -20.80
CA SER A 14 -10.76 14.43 -19.65
C SER A 14 -9.50 14.08 -18.88
N SER A 15 -9.16 14.90 -17.88
CA SER A 15 -8.24 14.48 -16.83
C SER A 15 -8.87 13.22 -16.20
N ASN A 16 -8.22 12.08 -16.34
CA ASN A 16 -8.55 10.89 -15.56
C ASN A 16 -8.29 11.23 -14.09
N ALA A 17 -9.25 11.86 -13.44
CA ALA A 17 -9.24 12.07 -12.01
C ALA A 17 -9.38 10.69 -11.38
N TYR A 18 -8.43 10.30 -10.58
CA TYR A 18 -8.54 9.17 -9.67
C TYR A 18 -9.71 9.47 -8.74
N ALA A 19 -10.83 8.78 -8.92
CA ALA A 19 -12.09 9.12 -8.25
C ALA A 19 -12.20 8.42 -6.88
N PHE A 20 -11.18 8.55 -6.01
CA PHE A 20 -11.33 8.19 -4.62
C PHE A 20 -12.12 9.25 -3.85
N ASN A 21 -12.68 8.89 -2.71
CA ASN A 21 -13.32 9.84 -1.80
C ASN A 21 -12.26 10.75 -1.15
N GLU A 22 -11.76 11.75 -1.91
CA GLU A 22 -10.74 12.68 -1.44
C GLU A 22 -11.18 13.49 -0.23
N GLU A 23 -12.47 13.78 -0.09
CA GLU A 23 -13.00 14.47 1.09
C GLU A 23 -12.75 13.64 2.35
N CYS A 24 -12.97 12.34 2.31
CA CYS A 24 -12.66 11.44 3.41
C CYS A 24 -11.15 11.35 3.66
N ILE A 25 -10.35 11.08 2.62
CA ILE A 25 -8.89 10.87 2.76
C ILE A 25 -8.19 12.10 3.34
N ASN A 26 -8.65 13.30 2.99
CA ASN A 26 -8.10 14.56 3.50
C ASN A 26 -8.76 15.05 4.80
N SER A 27 -9.72 14.30 5.35
CA SER A 27 -10.41 14.66 6.58
C SER A 27 -9.73 14.06 7.82
N LYS A 28 -10.09 14.58 8.99
CA LYS A 28 -9.67 14.00 10.29
C LYS A 28 -10.30 12.64 10.59
N GLU A 29 -11.32 12.24 9.82
CA GLU A 29 -12.00 10.95 9.96
C GLU A 29 -11.28 9.81 9.20
N PHE A 30 -10.28 10.12 8.40
CA PHE A 30 -9.44 9.10 7.75
C PHE A 30 -8.60 8.36 8.80
N PRO A 31 -8.47 7.03 8.71
CA PRO A 31 -9.02 6.10 7.71
C PRO A 31 -10.44 5.58 8.01
N PHE A 32 -11.07 5.97 9.12
CA PHE A 32 -12.32 5.39 9.65
C PHE A 32 -13.55 5.68 8.79
N CYS A 33 -13.51 6.71 7.95
CA CYS A 33 -14.55 6.99 6.96
C CYS A 33 -14.53 6.00 5.78
N ILE A 34 -13.38 5.36 5.51
CA ILE A 34 -13.23 4.26 4.53
C ILE A 34 -13.42 2.90 5.22
N TYR A 35 -12.67 2.66 6.29
CA TYR A 35 -12.61 1.40 7.03
C TYR A 35 -13.51 1.44 8.26
N LYS A 36 -14.82 1.34 8.07
CA LYS A 36 -15.82 1.54 9.14
C LYS A 36 -15.67 0.59 10.31
N ASP A 37 -15.26 -0.65 10.06
CA ASP A 37 -15.01 -1.65 11.09
C ASP A 37 -13.60 -1.52 11.71
N SER A 38 -12.86 -0.46 11.31
CA SER A 38 -11.48 -0.20 11.77
C SER A 38 -10.52 -1.35 11.49
N LYS A 39 -10.81 -2.18 10.48
CA LYS A 39 -9.98 -3.33 10.12
C LYS A 39 -10.13 -3.77 8.67
N LEU A 40 -9.11 -4.48 8.20
CA LEU A 40 -9.10 -5.26 6.97
C LEU A 40 -8.58 -6.66 7.27
N ASP A 41 -9.23 -7.67 6.70
CA ASP A 41 -8.83 -9.06 6.80
C ASP A 41 -8.70 -9.65 5.39
N PHE A 42 -7.56 -10.28 5.09
CA PHE A 42 -7.30 -10.96 3.83
C PHE A 42 -6.86 -12.40 4.07
N ILE A 43 -7.25 -13.30 3.19
CA ILE A 43 -6.57 -14.56 2.98
C ILE A 43 -5.52 -14.37 1.88
N ILE A 44 -4.38 -15.07 2.00
CA ILE A 44 -3.31 -15.07 1.01
C ILE A 44 -3.33 -16.42 0.30
N LEU A 45 -3.45 -16.37 -1.02
CA LEU A 45 -3.41 -17.55 -1.88
C LEU A 45 -2.07 -17.62 -2.61
N ARG A 46 -1.53 -18.82 -2.73
CA ARG A 46 -0.45 -19.19 -3.65
C ARG A 46 -0.98 -20.21 -4.63
N ASN A 47 -1.06 -19.84 -5.93
CA ASN A 47 -1.66 -20.69 -6.97
C ASN A 47 -3.02 -21.26 -6.52
N GLU A 48 -3.93 -20.35 -6.10
CA GLU A 48 -5.31 -20.67 -5.65
C GLU A 48 -5.40 -21.47 -4.34
N LYS A 49 -4.30 -21.77 -3.67
CA LYS A 49 -4.28 -22.46 -2.36
C LYS A 49 -3.98 -21.48 -1.26
N GLU A 50 -4.79 -21.50 -0.21
CA GLU A 50 -4.55 -20.68 0.99
C GLU A 50 -3.22 -21.08 1.65
N VAL A 51 -2.38 -20.07 1.85
CA VAL A 51 -1.06 -20.20 2.49
C VAL A 51 -0.91 -19.26 3.68
N GLY A 52 -1.86 -18.35 3.92
CA GLY A 52 -1.73 -17.41 5.00
C GLY A 52 -2.82 -16.35 5.04
N TRP A 53 -2.56 -15.33 5.83
CA TRP A 53 -3.47 -14.21 6.02
C TRP A 53 -2.70 -12.90 6.20
N HIS A 54 -3.38 -11.77 5.95
CA HIS A 54 -2.90 -10.42 6.20
C HIS A 54 -4.02 -9.61 6.86
N LYS A 55 -3.71 -8.85 7.90
CA LYS A 55 -4.67 -8.04 8.65
C LYS A 55 -4.13 -6.65 8.89
N VAL A 56 -5.02 -5.67 8.81
CA VAL A 56 -4.76 -4.30 9.21
C VAL A 56 -5.81 -3.86 10.22
N ILE A 57 -5.38 -3.27 11.33
CA ILE A 57 -6.25 -2.73 12.37
C ILE A 57 -5.93 -1.24 12.53
N PHE A 58 -6.96 -0.41 12.57
CA PHE A 58 -6.82 1.03 12.78
C PHE A 58 -7.29 1.41 14.18
N GLU A 59 -6.44 2.11 14.94
CA GLU A 59 -6.71 2.58 16.29
C GLU A 59 -6.65 4.09 16.35
N LYS A 60 -7.72 4.76 16.84
CA LYS A 60 -7.70 6.21 17.03
C LYS A 60 -6.71 6.60 18.14
N THR A 61 -6.01 7.71 17.93
CA THR A 61 -5.19 8.39 18.93
C THR A 61 -5.73 9.80 19.18
N SER A 62 -5.10 10.57 20.08
CA SER A 62 -5.51 11.95 20.39
C SER A 62 -5.40 12.90 19.20
N ASP A 63 -4.45 12.65 18.31
CA ASP A 63 -4.03 13.54 17.22
C ASP A 63 -3.99 12.88 15.85
N GLY A 64 -4.47 11.62 15.75
CA GLY A 64 -4.52 10.87 14.52
C GLY A 64 -4.92 9.41 14.71
N PHE A 65 -4.09 8.50 14.25
CA PHE A 65 -4.34 7.06 14.37
C PHE A 65 -3.05 6.23 14.28
N ASN A 66 -3.13 4.98 14.72
CA ASN A 66 -2.17 3.94 14.41
C ASN A 66 -2.79 2.98 13.39
N ALA A 67 -2.01 2.52 12.41
CA ALA A 67 -2.33 1.34 11.62
C ALA A 67 -1.38 0.21 12.05
N ILE A 68 -1.96 -0.94 12.38
CA ILE A 68 -1.24 -2.13 12.84
C ILE A 68 -1.47 -3.21 11.79
N THR A 69 -0.40 -3.57 11.10
CA THR A 69 -0.41 -4.59 10.05
C THR A 69 0.25 -5.85 10.56
N THR A 70 -0.38 -6.99 10.33
CA THR A 70 0.20 -8.30 10.61
C THR A 70 -0.06 -9.25 9.45
N ALA A 71 0.93 -10.05 9.08
CA ALA A 71 0.75 -11.10 8.09
C ALA A 71 1.47 -12.37 8.52
N TYR A 72 0.92 -13.51 8.12
CA TYR A 72 1.50 -14.82 8.32
C TYR A 72 1.35 -15.61 7.03
N ILE A 73 2.45 -16.20 6.57
CA ILE A 73 2.48 -17.10 5.43
C ILE A 73 3.16 -18.39 5.85
N LYS A 74 2.53 -19.51 5.52
CA LYS A 74 3.13 -20.83 5.62
C LYS A 74 2.99 -21.54 4.29
N ALA A 75 4.09 -21.67 3.57
CA ALA A 75 4.14 -22.34 2.28
C ALA A 75 4.97 -23.62 2.39
N ARG A 76 4.49 -24.71 1.79
CA ARG A 76 5.25 -25.94 1.71
C ARG A 76 6.12 -25.96 0.48
N TYR A 77 7.43 -26.06 0.67
CA TYR A 77 8.41 -26.29 -0.37
C TYR A 77 8.87 -27.75 -0.28
N LEU A 78 8.70 -28.53 -1.32
CA LEU A 78 8.98 -29.96 -1.34
C LEU A 78 8.15 -30.75 -0.29
N LEU A 79 8.36 -32.04 -0.17
CA LEU A 79 7.55 -32.92 0.69
C LEU A 79 7.74 -32.66 2.21
N PHE A 80 8.81 -31.96 2.62
CA PHE A 80 9.23 -31.91 4.02
C PHE A 80 9.67 -30.54 4.55
N LEU A 81 9.71 -29.49 3.71
CA LEU A 81 10.17 -28.16 4.12
C LEU A 81 8.98 -27.20 4.10
N ASP A 82 8.64 -26.69 5.26
CA ASP A 82 7.71 -25.60 5.42
C ASP A 82 8.53 -24.29 5.51
N TYR A 83 8.18 -23.29 4.70
CA TYR A 83 8.66 -21.93 4.82
C TYR A 83 7.64 -21.14 5.64
N ILE A 84 8.10 -20.37 6.60
CA ILE A 84 7.26 -19.52 7.45
C ILE A 84 7.74 -18.07 7.31
N PHE A 85 6.79 -17.18 7.02
CA PHE A 85 7.04 -15.75 7.01
C PHE A 85 6.05 -15.04 7.95
N ILE A 86 6.58 -14.23 8.85
CA ILE A 86 5.82 -13.44 9.80
C ILE A 86 6.19 -11.97 9.64
N TYR A 87 5.17 -11.14 9.42
CA TYR A 87 5.30 -9.71 9.30
C TYR A 87 4.46 -9.02 10.36
N SER A 88 5.03 -8.02 11.02
CA SER A 88 4.32 -7.15 11.95
C SER A 88 4.81 -5.73 11.79
N ALA A 89 3.89 -4.80 11.54
CA ALA A 89 4.20 -3.39 11.44
C ALA A 89 3.23 -2.55 12.26
N LYS A 90 3.72 -1.40 12.74
CA LYS A 90 2.91 -0.38 13.37
C LYS A 90 3.32 0.98 12.81
N SER A 91 2.39 1.66 12.16
CA SER A 91 2.55 3.04 11.75
C SER A 91 1.73 3.98 12.64
N ASN A 92 2.32 5.12 12.98
CA ASN A 92 1.66 6.22 13.66
C ASN A 92 1.46 7.37 12.67
N TRP A 93 0.25 7.87 12.57
CA TRP A 93 -0.16 8.94 11.68
C TRP A 93 -0.73 10.11 12.48
N VAL A 94 -0.16 11.28 12.29
CA VAL A 94 -0.56 12.53 12.96
C VAL A 94 -1.04 13.51 11.89
N ASN A 95 -2.26 14.00 12.00
CA ASN A 95 -2.88 14.87 10.99
C ASN A 95 -2.80 14.31 9.56
N ASN A 96 -3.06 13.01 9.39
CA ASN A 96 -2.96 12.23 8.15
C ASN A 96 -1.55 12.20 7.52
N GLN A 97 -0.52 12.48 8.29
CA GLN A 97 0.86 12.40 7.86
C GLN A 97 1.59 11.31 8.64
N LEU A 98 2.43 10.54 7.95
CA LEU A 98 3.26 9.54 8.59
C LEU A 98 4.22 10.21 9.58
N ASN A 99 4.16 9.76 10.83
CA ASN A 99 5.04 10.19 11.92
C ASN A 99 6.10 9.13 12.23
N SER A 100 5.70 7.85 12.28
CA SER A 100 6.63 6.74 12.42
C SER A 100 6.05 5.46 11.81
N HIS A 101 6.93 4.53 11.47
CA HIS A 101 6.57 3.20 11.00
C HIS A 101 7.65 2.22 11.44
N GLU A 102 7.25 1.21 12.22
CA GLU A 102 8.11 0.19 12.76
C GLU A 102 7.71 -1.16 12.19
N VAL A 103 8.66 -1.88 11.63
CA VAL A 103 8.44 -3.20 11.03
C VAL A 103 9.34 -4.23 11.70
N LYS A 104 8.77 -5.42 11.95
CA LYS A 104 9.49 -6.61 12.38
C LYS A 104 9.13 -7.75 11.45
N ILE A 105 10.15 -8.43 10.96
CA ILE A 105 10.02 -9.55 10.04
C ILE A 105 10.78 -10.75 10.60
N ASP A 106 10.14 -11.91 10.52
CA ASP A 106 10.77 -13.22 10.68
C ASP A 106 10.59 -13.96 9.35
N ASP A 107 11.67 -14.11 8.61
CA ASP A 107 11.72 -14.78 7.32
C ASP A 107 12.40 -16.14 7.49
N ASP A 108 11.58 -17.14 7.81
CA ASP A 108 12.01 -18.54 8.03
C ASP A 108 13.12 -18.68 9.13
N GLY A 109 13.04 -17.82 10.15
CA GLY A 109 13.99 -17.77 11.27
C GLY A 109 15.05 -16.67 11.17
N ASP A 110 15.13 -15.95 10.05
CA ASP A 110 15.97 -14.77 9.90
C ASP A 110 15.15 -13.53 10.32
N GLU A 111 15.49 -12.95 11.47
CA GLU A 111 14.79 -11.79 12.03
C GLU A 111 15.48 -10.48 11.66
N TYR A 112 14.71 -9.49 11.22
CA TYR A 112 15.17 -8.13 10.96
C TYR A 112 14.10 -7.07 11.19
N ASN A 113 14.53 -5.82 11.32
CA ASN A 113 13.65 -4.70 11.58
C ASN A 113 13.91 -3.57 10.58
N ILE A 114 12.87 -2.81 10.29
CA ILE A 114 12.93 -1.59 9.50
C ILE A 114 12.22 -0.51 10.28
N SER A 115 12.76 0.70 10.31
CA SER A 115 12.08 1.82 10.94
C SER A 115 12.08 3.05 10.05
N ILE A 116 10.99 3.81 10.12
CA ILE A 116 10.81 5.08 9.44
C ILE A 116 10.36 6.09 10.48
N HIS A 117 11.08 7.21 10.61
CA HIS A 117 10.74 8.26 11.55
C HIS A 117 10.71 9.63 10.87
N LYS A 118 9.70 10.42 11.21
CA LYS A 118 9.67 11.83 10.85
C LYS A 118 10.70 12.59 11.70
N ILE A 119 11.68 13.23 11.05
CA ILE A 119 12.68 14.08 11.73
C ILE A 119 12.37 15.57 11.63
N THR A 120 11.72 15.98 10.54
CA THR A 120 11.17 17.34 10.38
C THR A 120 9.82 17.28 9.66
N GLU A 121 9.19 18.44 9.40
CA GLU A 121 7.93 18.47 8.63
C GLU A 121 8.10 17.90 7.20
N ASP A 122 9.30 17.98 6.61
CA ASP A 122 9.58 17.64 5.23
C ASP A 122 10.46 16.40 5.06
N LEU A 123 11.00 15.83 6.16
CA LEU A 123 12.00 14.78 6.09
C LEU A 123 11.63 13.55 6.91
N LEU A 124 11.85 12.39 6.30
CA LEU A 124 11.83 11.07 6.95
C LEU A 124 13.25 10.51 7.03
N GLU A 125 13.54 9.83 8.11
CA GLU A 125 14.70 8.97 8.29
C GLU A 125 14.25 7.53 8.18
N ILE A 126 14.94 6.73 7.39
CA ILE A 126 14.69 5.31 7.21
C ILE A 126 15.93 4.55 7.67
N THR A 127 15.74 3.59 8.56
CA THR A 127 16.77 2.60 8.90
C THR A 127 16.36 1.26 8.30
N ASP A 128 17.17 0.73 7.41
CA ASP A 128 16.92 -0.50 6.67
C ASP A 128 17.26 -1.76 7.48
N GLN A 129 17.02 -2.92 6.88
CA GLN A 129 17.33 -4.24 7.47
C GLN A 129 18.80 -4.44 7.83
N ASP A 130 19.72 -3.73 7.16
CA ASP A 130 21.17 -3.78 7.42
C ASP A 130 21.61 -2.75 8.47
N ASN A 131 20.66 -2.05 9.11
CA ASN A 131 20.87 -0.93 10.04
C ASN A 131 21.57 0.28 9.38
N LYS A 132 21.43 0.46 8.08
CA LYS A 132 21.86 1.66 7.38
C LYS A 132 20.76 2.69 7.42
N THR A 133 21.13 3.93 7.65
CA THR A 133 20.18 5.04 7.78
C THR A 133 20.31 5.99 6.60
N ILE A 134 19.17 6.35 6.00
CA ILE A 134 19.08 7.37 4.95
C ILE A 134 18.02 8.40 5.32
N THR A 135 18.14 9.59 4.77
CA THR A 135 17.13 10.65 4.92
C THR A 135 16.53 10.98 3.55
N ILE A 136 15.22 11.06 3.48
CA ILE A 136 14.48 11.35 2.24
C ILE A 136 13.46 12.47 2.47
N SER A 137 12.99 13.08 1.36
CA SER A 137 11.82 13.95 1.40
C SER A 137 10.55 13.13 1.68
N LYS A 138 9.70 13.64 2.58
CA LYS A 138 8.40 13.04 2.91
C LYS A 138 7.35 13.22 1.81
N ASN A 139 7.57 14.13 0.87
CA ASN A 139 6.57 14.48 -0.12
C ASN A 139 6.33 13.35 -1.12
N ASN A 140 5.07 12.96 -1.27
CA ASN A 140 4.61 11.95 -2.24
C ASN A 140 5.30 10.59 -2.09
N VAL A 141 5.56 10.17 -0.84
CA VAL A 141 6.09 8.86 -0.52
C VAL A 141 5.26 8.20 0.58
N LEU A 142 5.03 6.90 0.47
CA LEU A 142 4.32 6.09 1.46
C LEU A 142 5.05 4.76 1.68
N PRO A 143 4.92 4.16 2.88
CA PRO A 143 5.26 2.75 3.08
C PRO A 143 4.35 1.86 2.22
N SER A 144 4.88 0.76 1.69
CA SER A 144 4.15 -0.21 0.86
C SER A 144 3.22 -1.12 1.69
N GLU A 145 2.30 -0.49 2.44
CA GLU A 145 1.31 -1.16 3.30
C GLU A 145 -0.02 -1.44 2.60
N HIS A 146 -0.20 -0.93 1.39
CA HIS A 146 -1.34 -1.13 0.49
C HIS A 146 -2.69 -0.58 0.95
N TRP A 147 -2.92 -0.37 2.24
CA TRP A 147 -4.20 0.14 2.75
C TRP A 147 -4.44 1.63 2.45
N HIS A 148 -3.38 2.43 2.16
CA HIS A 148 -3.51 3.85 1.88
C HIS A 148 -3.72 4.09 0.38
N PRO A 149 -4.89 4.61 -0.07
CA PRO A 149 -5.22 4.69 -1.50
C PRO A 149 -4.32 5.63 -2.30
N TYR A 150 -3.57 6.54 -1.65
CA TYR A 150 -2.60 7.38 -2.36
C TYR A 150 -1.34 6.62 -2.81
N GLU A 151 -1.20 5.35 -2.45
CA GLU A 151 -0.15 4.50 -3.02
C GLU A 151 -0.19 4.50 -4.56
N VAL A 152 -1.38 4.50 -5.16
CA VAL A 152 -1.53 4.54 -6.61
C VAL A 152 -1.49 5.97 -7.21
N LYS A 153 -1.30 6.99 -6.38
CA LYS A 153 -1.10 8.38 -6.83
C LYS A 153 0.36 8.81 -6.80
N TYR A 154 1.17 8.18 -5.98
CA TYR A 154 2.57 8.51 -5.82
C TYR A 154 3.43 7.58 -6.70
N ASN A 155 4.57 8.10 -7.14
CA ASN A 155 5.52 7.35 -7.97
C ASN A 155 6.75 6.89 -7.17
N THR A 156 6.68 6.99 -5.84
CA THR A 156 7.77 6.61 -4.94
C THR A 156 7.16 5.94 -3.71
N MET A 157 7.71 4.80 -3.34
CA MET A 157 7.33 4.05 -2.13
C MET A 157 8.56 3.70 -1.31
N ILE A 158 8.34 3.45 -0.02
CA ILE A 158 9.32 2.80 0.86
C ILE A 158 8.92 1.34 0.95
N ASN A 159 9.78 0.46 0.46
CA ASN A 159 9.59 -0.99 0.59
C ASN A 159 9.66 -1.39 2.06
N THR A 160 8.55 -1.83 2.63
CA THR A 160 8.47 -2.20 4.05
C THR A 160 9.12 -3.56 4.37
N LEU A 161 9.64 -4.27 3.35
CA LEU A 161 10.35 -5.53 3.54
C LEU A 161 11.86 -5.37 3.67
N ASN A 162 12.43 -4.27 3.17
CA ASN A 162 13.88 -4.05 3.22
C ASN A 162 14.30 -2.61 3.55
N GLY A 163 13.37 -1.64 3.58
CA GLY A 163 13.64 -0.22 3.84
C GLY A 163 14.11 0.57 2.62
N GLU A 164 14.18 -0.03 1.43
CA GLU A 164 14.60 0.67 0.22
C GLU A 164 13.52 1.63 -0.29
N VAL A 165 13.99 2.74 -0.87
CA VAL A 165 13.11 3.70 -1.57
C VAL A 165 13.06 3.31 -3.04
N ILE A 166 11.89 2.97 -3.53
CA ILE A 166 11.67 2.49 -4.89
C ILE A 166 10.81 3.46 -5.70
N ASP A 167 11.22 3.70 -6.95
CA ASP A 167 10.40 4.40 -7.92
C ASP A 167 9.42 3.43 -8.57
N THR A 168 8.18 3.89 -8.75
CA THR A 168 7.12 3.10 -9.36
C THR A 168 6.47 3.83 -10.52
N LYS A 169 5.90 3.08 -11.44
CA LYS A 169 5.00 3.60 -12.48
C LYS A 169 3.63 3.01 -12.26
N VAL A 170 2.67 3.87 -12.01
CA VAL A 170 1.30 3.45 -11.78
C VAL A 170 0.46 3.72 -13.02
N SER A 171 -0.32 2.74 -13.44
CA SER A 171 -1.27 2.85 -14.54
C SER A 171 -2.63 2.28 -14.14
N LYS A 172 -3.71 3.01 -14.44
CA LYS A 172 -5.08 2.55 -14.20
C LYS A 172 -5.45 1.52 -15.27
N VAL A 173 -5.87 0.33 -14.84
CA VAL A 173 -6.30 -0.77 -15.72
C VAL A 173 -7.81 -0.71 -15.97
N ASN A 174 -8.58 -0.47 -14.90
CA ASN A 174 -10.03 -0.26 -14.94
C ASN A 174 -10.45 0.61 -13.75
N ASP A 175 -11.74 0.72 -13.47
CA ASP A 175 -12.24 1.64 -12.43
C ASP A 175 -11.70 1.33 -11.03
N ASN A 176 -11.47 0.06 -10.72
CA ASN A 176 -11.07 -0.41 -9.39
C ASN A 176 -9.70 -1.10 -9.36
N THR A 177 -8.97 -1.14 -10.47
CA THR A 177 -7.70 -1.86 -10.58
C THR A 177 -6.61 -0.97 -11.15
N TRP A 178 -5.46 -0.97 -10.49
CA TRP A 178 -4.23 -0.32 -10.93
C TRP A 178 -3.12 -1.36 -11.09
N PHE A 179 -2.26 -1.12 -12.06
CA PHE A 179 -1.01 -1.84 -12.24
C PHE A 179 0.13 -0.97 -11.74
N VAL A 180 0.92 -1.50 -10.84
CA VAL A 180 2.11 -0.87 -10.29
C VAL A 180 3.34 -1.61 -10.81
N ASP A 181 4.20 -0.89 -11.52
CA ASP A 181 5.48 -1.37 -12.07
C ASP A 181 6.62 -0.76 -11.27
N GLY A 182 7.19 -1.54 -10.38
CA GLY A 182 8.30 -1.20 -9.50
C GLY A 182 9.28 -2.36 -9.42
N GLU A 183 9.90 -2.57 -8.27
CA GLU A 183 10.75 -3.73 -8.01
C GLU A 183 9.95 -5.04 -8.18
N VAL A 184 8.75 -5.08 -7.61
CA VAL A 184 7.75 -6.11 -7.88
C VAL A 184 6.61 -5.50 -8.70
N LYS A 185 6.14 -6.22 -9.71
CA LYS A 185 5.00 -5.82 -10.53
C LYS A 185 3.74 -6.44 -9.98
N TYR A 186 2.75 -5.61 -9.67
CA TYR A 186 1.50 -6.10 -9.09
C TYR A 186 0.27 -5.33 -9.57
N TYR A 187 -0.87 -6.01 -9.49
CA TYR A 187 -2.18 -5.40 -9.61
C TYR A 187 -2.74 -5.17 -8.20
N ILE A 188 -3.25 -3.97 -7.95
CA ILE A 188 -3.89 -3.60 -6.70
C ILE A 188 -5.31 -3.11 -6.97
N ASN A 189 -6.23 -3.50 -6.10
CA ASN A 189 -7.63 -3.15 -6.22
C ASN A 189 -8.06 -2.26 -5.06
N TYR A 190 -8.76 -1.17 -5.41
CA TYR A 190 -9.47 -0.33 -4.46
C TYR A 190 -10.93 -0.17 -4.91
N ASP A 191 -11.85 -0.06 -3.97
CA ASP A 191 -13.22 0.32 -4.28
C ASP A 191 -13.34 1.82 -4.61
N ASP A 192 -14.55 2.28 -4.91
CA ASP A 192 -14.87 3.68 -5.23
C ASP A 192 -14.59 4.66 -4.07
N LYS A 193 -14.46 4.18 -2.84
CA LYS A 193 -14.12 4.98 -1.65
C LYS A 193 -12.62 5.02 -1.37
N GLY A 194 -11.83 4.16 -2.02
CA GLY A 194 -10.41 3.98 -1.78
C GLY A 194 -10.09 2.92 -0.73
N LYS A 195 -11.04 2.01 -0.42
CA LYS A 195 -10.78 0.84 0.42
C LYS A 195 -9.99 -0.19 -0.36
N TRP A 196 -8.89 -0.66 0.18
CA TRP A 196 -8.11 -1.75 -0.40
C TRP A 196 -8.91 -3.05 -0.39
N THR A 197 -9.08 -3.69 -1.55
CA THR A 197 -9.93 -4.87 -1.71
C THR A 197 -9.20 -6.08 -2.25
N GLY A 198 -7.96 -5.92 -2.70
CA GLY A 198 -7.16 -7.05 -3.19
C GLY A 198 -5.83 -6.65 -3.79
N LEU A 199 -4.95 -7.64 -3.94
CA LEU A 199 -3.65 -7.50 -4.57
C LEU A 199 -3.29 -8.80 -5.26
N LYS A 200 -2.60 -8.72 -6.40
CA LYS A 200 -2.15 -9.89 -7.15
C LYS A 200 -0.83 -9.63 -7.84
N PHE A 201 0.12 -10.55 -7.69
CA PHE A 201 1.42 -10.50 -8.37
C PHE A 201 1.98 -11.90 -8.65
N ASN A 202 2.96 -11.95 -9.54
CA ASN A 202 3.74 -13.16 -9.77
C ASN A 202 5.03 -13.06 -8.92
N ALA A 203 5.20 -13.99 -7.99
CA ALA A 203 6.42 -14.07 -7.19
C ALA A 203 7.58 -14.65 -8.02
N ASP A 204 7.26 -15.56 -8.94
CA ASP A 204 8.14 -16.12 -9.97
C ASP A 204 7.32 -16.53 -11.20
N GLU A 205 7.95 -17.22 -12.19
CA GLU A 205 7.28 -17.61 -13.44
C GLU A 205 6.06 -18.52 -13.22
N ASP A 206 6.06 -19.35 -12.17
CA ASP A 206 5.05 -20.37 -11.91
C ASP A 206 4.21 -20.08 -10.64
N THR A 207 4.52 -19.00 -9.92
CA THR A 207 3.89 -18.69 -8.62
C THR A 207 3.11 -17.38 -8.67
N VAL A 208 1.79 -17.49 -8.55
CA VAL A 208 0.88 -16.37 -8.40
C VAL A 208 0.50 -16.22 -6.92
N ILE A 209 0.67 -15.02 -6.38
CA ILE A 209 0.21 -14.63 -5.05
C ILE A 209 -0.99 -13.71 -5.21
N GLU A 210 -2.04 -13.98 -4.44
CA GLU A 210 -3.27 -13.19 -4.45
C GLU A 210 -3.78 -12.94 -3.02
N TYR A 211 -4.14 -11.69 -2.75
CA TYR A 211 -4.77 -11.28 -1.50
C TYR A 211 -6.25 -11.09 -1.76
N LEU A 212 -7.08 -11.87 -1.10
CA LEU A 212 -8.54 -11.78 -1.18
C LEU A 212 -9.10 -11.23 0.12
N CYS A 213 -9.75 -10.08 0.03
CA CYS A 213 -10.42 -9.47 1.17
C CYS A 213 -11.60 -10.33 1.65
N THR A 214 -11.68 -10.57 2.95
CA THR A 214 -12.75 -11.38 3.55
C THR A 214 -13.81 -10.55 4.28
N ASN A 215 -13.58 -9.23 4.43
CA ASN A 215 -14.49 -8.28 5.09
C ASN A 215 -14.63 -6.96 4.30
N CYS A 216 -14.60 -7.03 2.99
CA CYS A 216 -14.69 -5.84 2.12
C CYS A 216 -16.10 -5.47 1.67
N ASP A 217 -17.12 -6.21 2.05
CA ASP A 217 -18.54 -5.95 1.72
C ASP A 217 -19.12 -4.76 2.50
#